data_a7d0963ecd113e917b61c6b36f8304de
#
_entry.id   a7d0963ecd113e917b61c6b36f8304de
#
_cell.length_a   1.000
_cell.length_b   1.000
_cell.length_c   1.000
_cell.angle_alpha   90.00
_cell.angle_beta   90.00
_cell.angle_gamma   90.00
#
_symmetry.space_group_name_H-M   'P 1'
#
loop_
_entity.id
_entity.type
_entity.pdbx_description
1 polymer ?
#
loop_
_entity_poly.entity_id
_entity_poly.type
_entity_poly.pdbx_seq_one_letter_code
_entity_poly.pdbx_strand_id
1 'polypeptide(L)'
;MNFGAFIIETPQSWKQIKAKGIDSYVGGIAIDDKDTLHFDLGWYSNTLTEYEPQIVERSLLQHMQQPVDTTELIIVERRKGIDPDKYKKTNVSWDTIGGYRAKIVYPRQSGIGTTGVYIDSLWVAGSDVDRFNLYGINLKPENEKKVLQVLRTLRFRKK
;
A
#
# COMPACT_ATOMS: atom_id res chain seq x y z
N MET A 1 1.49 -19.25 6.05
CA MET A 1 0.69 -18.82 7.22
C MET A 1 -0.79 -18.91 6.90
N ASN A 2 -1.61 -19.22 7.90
CA ASN A 2 -3.06 -19.32 7.74
C ASN A 2 -3.74 -18.34 8.71
N PHE A 3 -4.51 -17.41 8.15
CA PHE A 3 -5.25 -16.37 8.87
C PHE A 3 -6.77 -16.67 8.93
N GLY A 4 -7.20 -17.87 8.54
CA GLY A 4 -8.61 -18.23 8.43
C GLY A 4 -9.23 -17.75 7.12
N ALA A 5 -9.40 -16.45 6.95
CA ALA A 5 -9.96 -15.84 5.75
C ALA A 5 -9.04 -15.93 4.53
N PHE A 6 -7.74 -16.00 4.74
CA PHE A 6 -6.74 -16.15 3.69
C PHE A 6 -5.52 -16.95 4.15
N ILE A 7 -4.78 -17.45 3.18
CA ILE A 7 -3.51 -18.16 3.37
C ILE A 7 -2.47 -17.45 2.52
N ILE A 8 -1.23 -17.40 3.03
CA ILE A 8 -0.08 -16.84 2.34
C ILE A 8 1.15 -17.71 2.64
N GLU A 9 1.94 -18.02 1.61
CA GLU A 9 3.18 -18.77 1.77
C GLU A 9 4.31 -17.81 2.15
N THR A 10 4.91 -18.01 3.30
CA THR A 10 5.95 -17.14 3.84
C THR A 10 7.19 -17.95 4.25
N PRO A 11 8.37 -17.33 4.28
CA PRO A 11 9.53 -17.93 4.94
C PRO A 11 9.19 -18.34 6.39
N GLN A 12 9.79 -19.42 6.87
CA GLN A 12 9.54 -19.97 8.22
C GLN A 12 9.92 -18.99 9.34
N SER A 13 10.86 -18.10 9.08
CA SER A 13 11.29 -17.07 10.05
C SER A 13 10.26 -15.98 10.30
N TRP A 14 9.30 -15.80 9.38
CA TRP A 14 8.26 -14.79 9.54
C TRP A 14 7.22 -15.22 10.58
N LYS A 15 6.71 -14.27 11.36
CA LYS A 15 5.79 -14.56 12.47
C LYS A 15 4.47 -13.83 12.29
N GLN A 16 3.37 -14.52 12.57
CA GLN A 16 2.04 -13.92 12.59
C GLN A 16 1.90 -13.01 13.80
N ILE A 17 1.38 -11.79 13.57
CA ILE A 17 0.99 -10.81 14.58
C ILE A 17 -0.53 -10.77 14.63
N LYS A 18 -1.11 -11.02 15.80
CA LYS A 18 -2.54 -10.85 16.04
C LYS A 18 -2.81 -9.40 16.42
N ALA A 19 -3.83 -8.82 15.83
CA ALA A 19 -4.36 -7.51 16.22
C ALA A 19 -5.89 -7.60 16.37
N LYS A 20 -6.47 -6.64 17.06
CA LYS A 20 -7.93 -6.55 17.24
C LYS A 20 -8.41 -5.32 16.49
N GLY A 21 -9.25 -5.53 15.46
CA GLY A 21 -10.00 -4.49 14.77
C GLY A 21 -11.34 -4.22 15.44
N ILE A 22 -11.99 -3.11 15.07
CA ILE A 22 -13.35 -2.77 15.47
C ILE A 22 -14.32 -3.29 14.39
N ASP A 23 -14.10 -2.87 13.15
CA ASP A 23 -15.02 -3.10 12.03
C ASP A 23 -14.44 -3.99 10.93
N SER A 24 -13.18 -4.39 11.07
CA SER A 24 -12.48 -5.19 10.09
C SER A 24 -11.58 -6.23 10.73
N TYR A 25 -11.22 -7.25 9.96
CA TYR A 25 -10.24 -8.24 10.37
C TYR A 25 -8.85 -7.74 10.03
N VAL A 26 -8.09 -7.40 11.06
CA VAL A 26 -6.74 -6.83 10.96
C VAL A 26 -5.70 -7.72 11.63
N GLY A 27 -4.46 -7.56 11.21
CA GLY A 27 -3.32 -8.25 11.79
C GLY A 27 -2.03 -7.89 11.07
N GLY A 28 -1.01 -8.71 11.28
CA GLY A 28 0.27 -8.46 10.63
C GLY A 28 1.14 -9.71 10.49
N ILE A 29 2.27 -9.50 9.85
CA ILE A 29 3.33 -10.48 9.66
C ILE A 29 4.66 -9.79 9.98
N ALA A 30 5.31 -10.15 11.07
CA ALA A 30 6.68 -9.72 11.33
C ALA A 30 7.62 -10.47 10.39
N ILE A 31 8.38 -9.73 9.63
CA ILE A 31 9.42 -10.24 8.70
C ILE A 31 10.71 -10.44 9.48
N ASP A 32 11.11 -9.42 10.20
CA ASP A 32 12.27 -9.39 11.10
C ASP A 32 12.02 -8.39 12.25
N ASP A 33 13.07 -7.97 12.96
CA ASP A 33 12.96 -7.07 14.12
C ASP A 33 12.53 -5.64 13.75
N LYS A 34 12.55 -5.28 12.46
CA LYS A 34 12.23 -3.92 11.98
C LYS A 34 11.06 -3.91 11.02
N ASP A 35 11.00 -4.89 10.11
CA ASP A 35 10.06 -4.91 9.01
C ASP A 35 8.81 -5.72 9.36
N THR A 36 7.65 -5.13 9.14
CA THR A 36 6.35 -5.75 9.40
C THR A 36 5.40 -5.45 8.24
N LEU A 37 4.60 -6.45 7.87
CA LEU A 37 3.44 -6.26 7.03
C LEU A 37 2.20 -6.13 7.90
N HIS A 38 1.30 -5.26 7.49
CA HIS A 38 -0.03 -5.08 8.07
C HIS A 38 -1.08 -5.47 7.05
N PHE A 39 -2.16 -6.09 7.50
CA PHE A 39 -3.31 -6.36 6.65
C PHE A 39 -4.58 -5.83 7.27
N ASP A 40 -5.49 -5.47 6.39
CA ASP A 40 -6.86 -5.10 6.70
C ASP A 40 -7.79 -5.77 5.69
N LEU A 41 -8.79 -6.51 6.20
CA LEU A 41 -9.85 -7.15 5.45
C LEU A 41 -11.19 -6.63 5.96
N GLY A 42 -11.88 -5.86 5.15
CA GLY A 42 -13.15 -5.25 5.46
C GLY A 42 -13.53 -4.14 4.50
N TRP A 43 -14.67 -3.51 4.75
CA TRP A 43 -15.19 -2.46 3.88
C TRP A 43 -14.25 -1.24 3.75
N TYR A 44 -13.61 -0.84 4.85
CA TYR A 44 -12.79 0.38 4.91
C TYR A 44 -11.30 0.16 4.62
N SER A 45 -10.91 -1.02 4.14
CA SER A 45 -9.50 -1.31 3.83
C SER A 45 -8.90 -0.24 2.90
N ASN A 46 -7.77 0.32 3.32
CA ASN A 46 -7.05 1.37 2.59
C ASN A 46 -6.66 0.90 1.19
N THR A 47 -6.90 1.74 0.20
CA THR A 47 -6.67 1.42 -1.21
C THR A 47 -5.20 1.38 -1.62
N LEU A 48 -4.27 1.75 -0.74
CA LEU A 48 -2.84 1.89 -1.04
C LEU A 48 -2.58 2.83 -2.23
N THR A 49 -3.40 3.86 -2.38
CA THR A 49 -3.25 4.85 -3.44
C THR A 49 -2.39 5.99 -2.93
N GLU A 50 -1.34 6.31 -3.65
CA GLU A 50 -0.56 7.50 -3.39
C GLU A 50 -1.38 8.74 -3.74
N TYR A 51 -1.34 9.74 -2.86
CA TYR A 51 -1.94 11.04 -3.15
C TYR A 51 -1.20 11.72 -4.31
N GLU A 52 -1.93 12.51 -5.09
CA GLU A 52 -1.29 13.27 -6.16
C GLU A 52 -0.26 14.26 -5.57
N PRO A 53 0.93 14.35 -6.18
CA PRO A 53 1.95 15.29 -5.75
C PRO A 53 1.41 16.72 -5.81
N GLN A 54 1.57 17.47 -4.73
CA GLN A 54 1.19 18.88 -4.70
C GLN A 54 2.28 19.70 -5.38
N ILE A 55 2.01 20.10 -6.63
CA ILE A 55 2.93 20.89 -7.44
C ILE A 55 2.52 22.35 -7.36
N VAL A 56 3.41 23.21 -6.89
CA VAL A 56 3.17 24.64 -6.66
C VAL A 56 4.22 25.47 -7.42
N GLU A 57 3.77 26.54 -8.08
CA GLU A 57 4.69 27.51 -8.71
C GLU A 57 5.38 28.36 -7.63
N ARG A 58 6.67 28.60 -7.79
CA ARG A 58 7.46 29.43 -6.88
C ARG A 58 6.88 30.82 -6.70
N SER A 59 6.34 31.39 -7.76
CA SER A 59 5.68 32.71 -7.73
C SER A 59 4.48 32.76 -6.79
N LEU A 60 3.71 31.66 -6.68
CA LEU A 60 2.55 31.59 -5.77
C LEU A 60 2.99 31.59 -4.30
N LEU A 61 4.08 30.90 -3.99
CA LEU A 61 4.61 30.86 -2.61
C LEU A 61 5.08 32.23 -2.13
N GLN A 62 5.62 33.05 -3.03
CA GLN A 62 6.05 34.41 -2.68
C GLN A 62 4.93 35.37 -2.33
N HIS A 63 3.70 35.08 -2.75
CA HIS A 63 2.52 35.91 -2.49
C HIS A 63 1.67 35.40 -1.31
N MET A 64 2.06 34.31 -0.68
CA MET A 64 1.36 33.79 0.49
C MET A 64 1.69 34.61 1.75
N GLN A 65 0.66 35.09 2.42
CA GLN A 65 0.81 35.94 3.61
C GLN A 65 1.24 35.18 4.88
N GLN A 66 1.18 33.83 4.87
CA GLN A 66 1.56 33.00 6.00
C GLN A 66 2.64 32.00 5.58
N PRO A 67 3.52 31.59 6.53
CA PRO A 67 4.47 30.52 6.28
C PRO A 67 3.75 29.23 5.86
N VAL A 68 4.13 28.68 4.72
CA VAL A 68 3.59 27.40 4.21
C VAL A 68 4.59 26.30 4.50
N ASP A 69 4.13 25.19 5.03
CA ASP A 69 4.97 23.99 5.09
C ASP A 69 5.22 23.48 3.66
N THR A 70 6.44 23.58 3.25
CA THR A 70 6.90 23.19 1.91
C THR A 70 7.50 21.79 1.87
N THR A 71 7.48 21.05 2.98
CA THR A 71 8.18 19.75 3.12
C THR A 71 7.69 18.71 2.12
N GLU A 72 6.39 18.75 1.80
CA GLU A 72 5.77 17.83 0.84
C GLU A 72 5.41 18.49 -0.52
N LEU A 73 5.75 19.76 -0.69
CA LEU A 73 5.47 20.48 -1.93
C LEU A 73 6.59 20.28 -2.96
N ILE A 74 6.18 20.11 -4.21
CA ILE A 74 7.07 20.14 -5.35
C ILE A 74 7.03 21.55 -5.92
N ILE A 75 8.11 22.30 -5.71
CA ILE A 75 8.21 23.68 -6.14
C ILE A 75 8.80 23.73 -7.54
N VAL A 76 8.07 24.32 -8.47
CA VAL A 76 8.44 24.47 -9.87
C VAL A 76 8.40 25.93 -10.30
N GLU A 77 9.15 26.29 -11.34
CA GLU A 77 9.13 27.66 -11.88
C GLU A 77 7.84 27.94 -12.66
N ARG A 78 7.34 26.94 -13.41
CA ARG A 78 6.06 27.00 -14.14
C ARG A 78 5.36 25.66 -14.08
N ARG A 79 4.06 25.65 -13.81
CA ARG A 79 3.23 24.44 -13.76
C ARG A 79 2.85 23.91 -15.15
N LYS A 80 2.80 24.79 -16.16
CA LYS A 80 2.40 24.41 -17.52
C LYS A 80 3.37 23.38 -18.11
N GLY A 81 2.85 22.23 -18.54
CA GLY A 81 3.64 21.17 -19.18
C GLY A 81 4.35 20.21 -18.21
N ILE A 82 4.10 20.34 -16.91
CA ILE A 82 4.61 19.40 -15.92
C ILE A 82 3.71 18.17 -15.87
N ASP A 83 4.32 17.02 -15.99
CA ASP A 83 3.67 15.72 -15.80
C ASP A 83 3.78 15.33 -14.32
N PRO A 84 2.64 15.31 -13.55
CA PRO A 84 2.65 14.95 -12.14
C PRO A 84 3.16 13.53 -11.88
N ASP A 85 2.99 12.62 -12.85
CA ASP A 85 3.38 11.22 -12.69
C ASP A 85 4.90 11.07 -12.52
N LYS A 86 5.70 12.03 -12.98
CA LYS A 86 7.15 12.03 -12.75
C LYS A 86 7.53 12.16 -11.28
N TYR A 87 6.66 12.76 -10.48
CA TYR A 87 6.89 13.04 -9.06
C TYR A 87 6.25 12.01 -8.14
N LYS A 88 5.51 11.05 -8.68
CA LYS A 88 4.98 9.93 -7.89
C LYS A 88 6.13 9.08 -7.33
N LYS A 89 6.00 8.69 -6.08
CA LYS A 89 6.97 7.86 -5.36
C LYS A 89 6.70 6.37 -5.51
N THR A 90 5.52 6.01 -6.00
CA THR A 90 5.01 4.63 -6.06
C THR A 90 4.81 4.17 -7.49
N ASN A 91 5.23 2.96 -7.78
CA ASN A 91 4.85 2.21 -8.98
C ASN A 91 3.58 1.42 -8.67
N VAL A 92 2.72 1.30 -9.68
CA VAL A 92 1.50 0.48 -9.61
C VAL A 92 1.50 -0.52 -10.75
N SER A 93 1.23 -1.77 -10.43
CA SER A 93 0.96 -2.82 -11.42
C SER A 93 -0.30 -3.58 -11.04
N TRP A 94 -0.87 -4.30 -12.01
CA TRP A 94 -2.07 -5.11 -11.82
C TRP A 94 -1.75 -6.57 -12.14
N ASP A 95 -2.29 -7.47 -11.31
CA ASP A 95 -2.12 -8.91 -11.47
C ASP A 95 -3.40 -9.63 -11.04
N THR A 96 -3.48 -10.94 -11.28
CA THR A 96 -4.54 -11.80 -10.73
C THR A 96 -3.95 -12.62 -9.60
N ILE A 97 -4.39 -12.36 -8.37
CA ILE A 97 -3.91 -13.03 -7.16
C ILE A 97 -5.08 -13.73 -6.47
N GLY A 98 -4.94 -15.02 -6.23
CA GLY A 98 -5.99 -15.83 -5.61
C GLY A 98 -7.34 -15.83 -6.36
N GLY A 99 -7.31 -15.56 -7.68
CA GLY A 99 -8.50 -15.44 -8.51
C GLY A 99 -9.13 -14.04 -8.56
N TYR A 100 -8.53 -13.05 -7.92
CA TYR A 100 -9.03 -11.67 -7.85
C TYR A 100 -8.10 -10.71 -8.56
N ARG A 101 -8.67 -9.66 -9.15
CA ARG A 101 -7.89 -8.55 -9.69
C ARG A 101 -7.23 -7.81 -8.55
N ALA A 102 -5.91 -7.74 -8.56
CA ALA A 102 -5.10 -7.19 -7.49
C ALA A 102 -4.24 -6.03 -7.99
N LYS A 103 -4.28 -4.91 -7.29
CA LYS A 103 -3.35 -3.80 -7.44
C LYS A 103 -2.12 -4.09 -6.59
N ILE A 104 -0.95 -4.14 -7.21
CA ILE A 104 0.35 -4.27 -6.53
C ILE A 104 0.99 -2.90 -6.54
N VAL A 105 1.41 -2.43 -5.36
CA VAL A 105 2.14 -1.18 -5.19
C VAL A 105 3.54 -1.47 -4.67
N TYR A 106 4.52 -0.71 -5.15
CA TYR A 106 5.90 -0.78 -4.67
C TYR A 106 6.61 0.55 -4.93
N PRO A 107 7.58 0.94 -4.10
CA PRO A 107 8.23 2.23 -4.23
C PRO A 107 9.10 2.31 -5.49
N ARG A 108 9.23 3.50 -6.07
CA ARG A 108 10.18 3.76 -7.17
C ARG A 108 11.62 3.72 -6.69
N GLN A 109 11.86 4.18 -5.46
CA GLN A 109 13.13 4.05 -4.76
C GLN A 109 12.97 2.97 -3.70
N SER A 110 13.59 1.82 -3.90
CA SER A 110 13.53 0.69 -2.98
C SER A 110 13.91 1.10 -1.55
N GLY A 111 13.17 0.62 -0.58
CA GLY A 111 13.36 0.95 0.84
C GLY A 111 12.62 2.20 1.31
N ILE A 112 11.97 2.97 0.43
CA ILE A 112 11.28 4.22 0.78
C ILE A 112 9.87 4.23 0.18
N GLY A 113 8.86 3.98 1.00
CA GLY A 113 7.47 3.99 0.59
C GLY A 113 6.73 2.69 0.90
N THR A 114 5.59 2.48 0.24
CA THR A 114 4.69 1.35 0.49
C THR A 114 4.93 0.23 -0.51
N THR A 115 5.07 -1.00 0.00
CA THR A 115 5.06 -2.24 -0.79
C THR A 115 3.88 -3.08 -0.35
N GLY A 116 2.98 -3.44 -1.26
CA GLY A 116 1.79 -4.19 -0.88
C GLY A 116 0.87 -4.55 -2.01
N VAL A 117 -0.26 -5.15 -1.64
CA VAL A 117 -1.34 -5.52 -2.53
C VAL A 117 -2.67 -4.99 -2.01
N TYR A 118 -3.54 -4.61 -2.93
CA TYR A 118 -4.91 -4.22 -2.65
C TYR A 118 -5.88 -4.92 -3.61
N ILE A 119 -6.97 -5.45 -3.07
CA ILE A 119 -8.08 -6.08 -3.79
C ILE A 119 -9.35 -5.32 -3.43
N ASP A 120 -9.99 -4.71 -4.41
CA ASP A 120 -11.15 -3.82 -4.24
C ASP A 120 -12.49 -4.56 -4.12
N SER A 121 -12.54 -5.80 -4.55
CA SER A 121 -13.77 -6.60 -4.58
C SER A 121 -13.44 -8.06 -4.28
N LEU A 122 -13.23 -8.35 -2.99
CA LEU A 122 -12.89 -9.71 -2.55
C LEU A 122 -14.15 -10.57 -2.42
N TRP A 123 -15.12 -10.08 -1.64
CA TRP A 123 -16.43 -10.73 -1.47
C TRP A 123 -17.53 -9.69 -1.56
N VAL A 124 -18.60 -10.04 -2.24
CA VAL A 124 -19.77 -9.18 -2.43
C VAL A 124 -20.99 -9.89 -1.82
N ALA A 125 -21.68 -9.21 -0.92
CA ALA A 125 -22.93 -9.67 -0.30
C ALA A 125 -23.95 -8.53 -0.31
N GLY A 126 -24.85 -8.53 -1.30
CA GLY A 126 -25.78 -7.41 -1.51
C GLY A 126 -25.05 -6.13 -1.91
N SER A 127 -25.18 -5.08 -1.11
CA SER A 127 -24.48 -3.80 -1.28
C SER A 127 -23.08 -3.79 -0.64
N ASP A 128 -22.75 -4.79 0.17
CA ASP A 128 -21.53 -4.83 0.94
C ASP A 128 -20.41 -5.49 0.13
N VAL A 129 -19.25 -4.84 0.13
CA VAL A 129 -18.07 -5.31 -0.58
C VAL A 129 -16.89 -5.33 0.37
N ASP A 130 -16.41 -6.53 0.68
CA ASP A 130 -15.17 -6.67 1.43
C ASP A 130 -13.97 -6.40 0.52
N ARG A 131 -13.05 -5.62 1.01
CA ARG A 131 -11.77 -5.28 0.41
C ARG A 131 -10.63 -5.88 1.22
N PHE A 132 -9.49 -5.99 0.62
CA PHE A 132 -8.32 -6.51 1.29
C PHE A 132 -7.09 -5.70 0.92
N ASN A 133 -6.26 -5.42 1.92
CA ASN A 133 -4.89 -5.00 1.70
C ASN A 133 -3.90 -5.79 2.57
N LEU A 134 -2.68 -5.89 2.09
CA LEU A 134 -1.53 -6.38 2.84
C LEU A 134 -0.32 -5.58 2.39
N TYR A 135 0.32 -4.84 3.30
CA TYR A 135 1.38 -3.92 2.94
C TYR A 135 2.39 -3.73 4.06
N GLY A 136 3.60 -3.30 3.68
CA GLY A 136 4.63 -2.78 4.58
C GLY A 136 5.11 -1.42 4.10
N ILE A 137 5.67 -0.63 5.02
CA ILE A 137 6.17 0.72 4.74
C ILE A 137 7.67 0.73 5.01
N ASN A 138 8.43 1.32 4.09
CA ASN A 138 9.90 1.48 4.19
C ASN A 138 10.62 0.17 4.49
N LEU A 139 10.19 -0.90 3.84
CA LEU A 139 10.81 -2.21 3.99
C LEU A 139 12.25 -2.17 3.48
N LYS A 140 13.13 -2.92 4.12
CA LYS A 140 14.48 -3.15 3.60
C LYS A 140 14.41 -3.71 2.17
N PRO A 141 15.32 -3.33 1.25
CA PRO A 141 15.26 -3.75 -0.15
C PRO A 141 15.19 -5.27 -0.36
N GLU A 142 15.86 -6.05 0.47
CA GLU A 142 15.82 -7.49 0.43
C GLU A 142 14.47 -8.07 0.87
N ASN A 143 13.79 -7.42 1.84
CA ASN A 143 12.47 -7.80 2.30
C ASN A 143 11.38 -7.38 1.32
N GLU A 144 11.50 -6.20 0.72
CA GLU A 144 10.62 -5.73 -0.34
C GLU A 144 10.52 -6.74 -1.50
N LYS A 145 11.66 -7.23 -1.98
CA LYS A 145 11.70 -8.26 -3.04
C LYS A 145 11.00 -9.56 -2.63
N LYS A 146 11.23 -10.02 -1.39
CA LYS A 146 10.57 -11.22 -0.85
C LYS A 146 9.07 -11.00 -0.72
N VAL A 147 8.65 -9.84 -0.22
CA VAL A 147 7.24 -9.49 -0.07
C VAL A 147 6.53 -9.54 -1.42
N LEU A 148 7.08 -8.92 -2.47
CA LEU A 148 6.48 -8.94 -3.81
C LEU A 148 6.31 -10.36 -4.38
N GLN A 149 7.18 -11.31 -4.01
CA GLN A 149 7.02 -12.72 -4.37
C GLN A 149 5.93 -13.39 -3.54
N VAL A 150 5.95 -13.18 -2.23
CA VAL A 150 5.03 -13.79 -1.26
C VAL A 150 3.59 -13.33 -1.50
N LEU A 151 3.34 -12.08 -1.86
CA LEU A 151 2.01 -11.55 -2.18
C LEU A 151 1.30 -12.35 -3.27
N ARG A 152 2.02 -12.90 -4.25
CA ARG A 152 1.46 -13.72 -5.33
C ARG A 152 0.98 -15.10 -4.87
N THR A 153 1.32 -15.52 -3.66
CA THR A 153 0.89 -16.78 -3.07
C THR A 153 -0.41 -16.67 -2.29
N LEU A 154 -0.96 -15.48 -2.15
CA LEU A 154 -2.23 -15.24 -1.47
C LEU A 154 -3.36 -16.08 -2.06
N ARG A 155 -4.11 -16.75 -1.20
CA ARG A 155 -5.34 -17.48 -1.54
C ARG A 155 -6.39 -17.15 -0.52
N PHE A 156 -7.58 -16.85 -0.98
CA PHE A 156 -8.70 -16.45 -0.14
C PHE A 156 -9.68 -17.61 0.03
N ARG A 157 -10.28 -17.69 1.22
CA ARG A 157 -11.31 -18.65 1.54
C ARG A 157 -12.60 -17.88 1.77
N LYS A 158 -13.59 -18.11 0.91
CA LYS A 158 -14.94 -17.61 1.16
C LYS A 158 -15.47 -18.26 2.45
N LYS A 159 -15.97 -17.45 3.37
CA LYS A 159 -16.71 -17.92 4.53
C LYS A 159 -18.04 -18.51 4.12
#